data_5ae290ef0aa66261b9db20bb42c78f0b
#
_entry.id   5ae290ef0aa66261b9db20bb42c78f0b
#
_cell.length_a   1.000
_cell.length_b   1.000
_cell.length_c   1.000
_cell.angle_alpha   90.00
_cell.angle_beta   90.00
_cell.angle_gamma   90.00
#
_symmetry.space_group_name_H-M   'P 1'
#
loop_
_entity.id
_entity.type
_entity.pdbx_description
1 polymer ?
#
loop_
_entity_poly.entity_id
_entity_poly.type
_entity_poly.pdbx_seq_one_letter_code
_entity_poly.pdbx_strand_id
1 'polypeptide(L)'
;MCIRDRLKIDVGINKKIIGLGASAATYYPAVGKKLNCDVILPEYAGVANAIGAVVGKITMREMGVVSSPSESKYLVHFDGKPVNFNNEKDALKTLEKKLTQKSIAKAKEAGAENVSVNIDREVKTAKIENRSVFVEARILVEASGRPRISKS
;
A
#
# COMPACT_ATOMS: atom_id res chain seq x y z
N MET A 1 48.73 27.72 0.20
CA MET A 1 48.24 26.43 0.73
C MET A 1 46.73 26.50 0.72
N CYS A 2 46.10 25.84 -0.28
CA CYS A 2 44.64 25.95 -0.50
C CYS A 2 43.86 25.14 0.54
N ILE A 3 42.81 25.74 1.11
CA ILE A 3 41.88 25.13 2.08
C ILE A 3 41.16 23.89 1.49
N ARG A 4 41.16 23.73 0.16
CA ARG A 4 40.52 22.65 -0.55
C ARG A 4 41.00 21.23 -0.15
N ASP A 5 42.24 21.10 0.30
CA ASP A 5 42.85 19.82 0.62
C ASP A 5 42.58 19.34 2.06
N ARG A 6 41.88 20.14 2.87
CA ARG A 6 41.64 19.86 4.29
C ARG A 6 40.21 19.37 4.60
N LEU A 7 39.29 19.47 3.66
CA LEU A 7 37.91 19.03 3.87
C LEU A 7 37.46 18.12 2.73
N LYS A 8 37.23 16.85 3.05
CA LYS A 8 36.58 15.89 2.15
C LYS A 8 35.19 15.58 2.72
N ILE A 9 34.16 15.87 1.94
CA ILE A 9 32.79 15.50 2.28
C ILE A 9 32.37 14.36 1.36
N ASP A 10 32.14 13.18 1.92
CA ASP A 10 31.58 12.04 1.20
C ASP A 10 30.10 11.98 1.50
N VAL A 11 29.29 12.11 0.45
CA VAL A 11 27.81 12.01 0.54
C VAL A 11 27.39 10.69 -0.09
N GLY A 12 26.54 9.94 0.58
CA GLY A 12 26.04 8.65 0.10
C GLY A 12 24.60 8.42 0.49
N ILE A 13 23.97 7.44 -0.16
CA ILE A 13 22.60 6.98 0.17
C ILE A 13 22.73 5.83 1.17
N ASN A 14 22.23 6.02 2.40
CA ASN A 14 22.20 4.96 3.43
C ASN A 14 21.03 3.98 3.20
N LYS A 15 20.91 3.50 1.96
CA LYS A 15 19.94 2.47 1.54
C LYS A 15 20.56 1.62 0.42
N LYS A 16 20.19 0.36 0.39
CA LYS A 16 20.60 -0.54 -0.71
C LYS A 16 19.75 -0.26 -1.94
N ILE A 17 20.40 -0.26 -3.12
CA ILE A 17 19.75 -0.15 -4.41
C ILE A 17 19.58 -1.55 -5.00
N ILE A 18 18.38 -1.89 -5.48
CA ILE A 18 18.13 -3.13 -6.19
C ILE A 18 18.05 -2.80 -7.67
N GLY A 19 18.98 -3.37 -8.46
CA GLY A 19 19.02 -3.21 -9.91
C GLY A 19 18.16 -4.27 -10.60
N LEU A 20 17.21 -3.83 -11.44
CA LEU A 20 16.33 -4.69 -12.23
C LEU A 20 16.36 -4.26 -13.70
N GLY A 21 16.20 -5.23 -14.59
CA GLY A 21 16.18 -5.02 -16.04
C GLY A 21 17.43 -5.55 -16.75
N ALA A 22 17.36 -5.73 -18.07
CA ALA A 22 18.39 -6.36 -18.87
C ALA A 22 19.77 -5.67 -18.77
N SER A 23 19.80 -4.35 -18.59
CA SER A 23 21.02 -3.55 -18.47
C SER A 23 21.48 -3.29 -17.03
N ALA A 24 20.80 -3.85 -16.04
CA ALA A 24 21.08 -3.59 -14.63
C ALA A 24 22.54 -3.93 -14.25
N ALA A 25 23.06 -5.05 -14.70
CA ALA A 25 24.42 -5.47 -14.42
C ALA A 25 25.49 -4.52 -15.00
N THR A 26 25.17 -3.82 -16.08
CA THR A 26 26.09 -2.89 -16.74
C THR A 26 26.15 -1.54 -16.02
N TYR A 27 25.03 -1.00 -15.59
CA TYR A 27 24.95 0.38 -15.09
C TYR A 27 24.95 0.51 -13.57
N TYR A 28 24.23 -0.37 -12.86
CA TYR A 28 24.04 -0.20 -11.43
C TYR A 28 25.30 -0.26 -10.57
N PRO A 29 26.33 -1.08 -10.89
CA PRO A 29 27.58 -1.06 -10.12
C PRO A 29 28.29 0.30 -10.17
N ALA A 30 28.27 0.98 -11.32
CA ALA A 30 28.83 2.32 -11.46
C ALA A 30 27.98 3.39 -10.72
N VAL A 31 26.65 3.22 -10.73
CA VAL A 31 25.72 4.09 -9.98
C VAL A 31 25.96 3.95 -8.48
N GLY A 32 26.08 2.71 -7.97
CA GLY A 32 26.34 2.45 -6.55
C GLY A 32 27.64 3.11 -6.07
N LYS A 33 28.70 3.03 -6.86
CA LYS A 33 29.96 3.70 -6.57
C LYS A 33 29.81 5.24 -6.51
N LYS A 34 29.07 5.83 -7.46
CA LYS A 34 28.82 7.28 -7.47
C LYS A 34 27.97 7.76 -6.31
N LEU A 35 27.01 6.95 -5.88
CA LEU A 35 26.07 7.27 -4.81
C LEU A 35 26.56 6.77 -3.44
N ASN A 36 27.77 6.17 -3.39
CA ASN A 36 28.35 5.59 -2.18
C ASN A 36 27.36 4.69 -1.43
N CYS A 37 26.76 3.73 -2.14
CA CYS A 37 25.77 2.80 -1.58
C CYS A 37 25.92 1.40 -2.15
N ASP A 38 25.40 0.40 -1.41
CA ASP A 38 25.37 -1.00 -1.85
C ASP A 38 24.34 -1.21 -2.97
N VAL A 39 24.74 -2.00 -3.96
CA VAL A 39 23.87 -2.44 -5.06
C VAL A 39 23.66 -3.94 -4.98
N ILE A 40 22.41 -4.37 -5.01
CA ILE A 40 22.01 -5.77 -5.09
C ILE A 40 21.49 -6.03 -6.51
N LEU A 41 22.08 -7.00 -7.18
CA LEU A 41 21.61 -7.52 -8.48
C LEU A 41 21.06 -8.93 -8.24
N PRO A 42 19.73 -9.11 -8.18
CA PRO A 42 19.15 -10.45 -8.07
C PRO A 42 19.48 -11.34 -9.25
N GLU A 43 19.49 -12.65 -9.05
CA GLU A 43 19.82 -13.65 -10.07
C GLU A 43 19.01 -13.46 -11.38
N TYR A 44 17.72 -13.14 -11.26
CA TYR A 44 16.84 -12.93 -12.41
C TYR A 44 16.61 -11.46 -12.76
N ALA A 45 17.52 -10.57 -12.34
CA ALA A 45 17.38 -9.13 -12.59
C ALA A 45 17.16 -8.79 -14.07
N GLY A 46 17.85 -9.48 -14.98
CA GLY A 46 17.77 -9.22 -16.42
C GLY A 46 16.39 -9.51 -17.04
N VAL A 47 15.64 -10.45 -16.48
CA VAL A 47 14.31 -10.87 -16.97
C VAL A 47 13.17 -10.44 -16.04
N ALA A 48 13.44 -9.55 -15.10
CA ALA A 48 12.48 -9.12 -14.08
C ALA A 48 11.18 -8.58 -14.68
N ASN A 49 11.24 -7.86 -15.81
CA ASN A 49 10.06 -7.37 -16.51
C ASN A 49 9.18 -8.49 -17.06
N ALA A 50 9.80 -9.53 -17.65
CA ALA A 50 9.06 -10.68 -18.17
C ALA A 50 8.41 -11.47 -17.02
N ILE A 51 9.14 -11.71 -15.93
CA ILE A 51 8.60 -12.35 -14.74
C ILE A 51 7.46 -11.51 -14.16
N GLY A 52 7.65 -10.19 -14.03
CA GLY A 52 6.62 -9.28 -13.54
C GLY A 52 5.34 -9.29 -14.39
N ALA A 53 5.47 -9.41 -15.72
CA ALA A 53 4.34 -9.50 -16.62
C ALA A 53 3.52 -10.80 -16.41
N VAL A 54 4.20 -11.92 -16.08
CA VAL A 54 3.53 -13.22 -15.86
C VAL A 54 2.91 -13.32 -14.47
N VAL A 55 3.64 -12.86 -13.43
CA VAL A 55 3.19 -12.98 -12.03
C VAL A 55 2.47 -11.75 -11.50
N GLY A 56 2.44 -10.68 -12.28
CA GLY A 56 1.81 -9.41 -11.92
C GLY A 56 0.34 -9.58 -11.54
N LYS A 57 -0.10 -8.83 -10.55
CA LYS A 57 -1.49 -8.79 -10.13
C LYS A 57 -2.01 -7.37 -10.25
N ILE A 58 -3.26 -7.25 -10.71
CA ILE A 58 -4.00 -5.99 -10.59
C ILE A 58 -4.47 -5.90 -9.14
N THR A 59 -4.10 -4.82 -8.46
CA THR A 59 -4.47 -4.60 -7.06
C THR A 59 -5.14 -3.24 -6.92
N MET A 60 -6.35 -3.24 -6.35
CA MET A 60 -7.10 -2.04 -6.03
C MET A 60 -7.30 -1.94 -4.52
N ARG A 61 -7.09 -0.74 -3.99
CA ARG A 61 -7.21 -0.45 -2.55
C ARG A 61 -8.27 0.61 -2.34
N GLU A 62 -9.15 0.34 -1.38
CA GLU A 62 -10.15 1.31 -0.90
C GLU A 62 -10.03 1.41 0.62
N MET A 63 -10.19 2.62 1.13
CA MET A 63 -10.08 2.89 2.56
C MET A 63 -11.27 3.72 3.03
N GLY A 64 -11.72 3.44 4.23
CA GLY A 64 -12.74 4.22 4.90
C GLY A 64 -12.50 4.26 6.40
N VAL A 65 -13.19 5.17 7.07
CA VAL A 65 -13.03 5.42 8.50
C VAL A 65 -14.40 5.43 9.16
N VAL A 66 -14.48 4.81 10.33
CA VAL A 66 -15.60 4.98 11.26
C VAL A 66 -15.09 5.79 12.44
N SER A 67 -15.70 6.91 12.74
CA SER A 67 -15.39 7.73 13.92
C SER A 67 -16.57 7.78 14.89
N SER A 68 -16.29 7.91 16.18
CA SER A 68 -17.30 8.08 17.22
C SER A 68 -17.18 9.47 17.86
N PRO A 69 -17.92 10.48 17.39
CA PRO A 69 -17.86 11.83 17.93
C PRO A 69 -18.54 11.96 19.31
N SER A 70 -19.41 11.04 19.64
CA SER A 70 -20.08 10.99 20.95
C SER A 70 -20.55 9.56 21.24
N GLU A 71 -20.90 9.30 22.48
CA GLU A 71 -21.40 8.00 22.93
C GLU A 71 -22.60 7.55 22.08
N SER A 72 -22.56 6.30 21.61
CA SER A 72 -23.59 5.68 20.77
C SER A 72 -23.84 6.34 19.41
N LYS A 73 -22.93 7.20 18.93
CA LYS A 73 -22.99 7.76 17.57
C LYS A 73 -21.75 7.40 16.79
N TYR A 74 -21.94 6.77 15.63
CA TYR A 74 -20.87 6.33 14.74
C TYR A 74 -21.05 6.95 13.37
N LEU A 75 -20.01 7.64 12.89
CA LEU A 75 -19.96 8.28 11.59
C LEU A 75 -19.11 7.44 10.64
N VAL A 76 -19.72 6.97 9.58
CA VAL A 76 -19.01 6.24 8.50
C VAL A 76 -18.62 7.23 7.43
N HIS A 77 -17.32 7.42 7.27
CA HIS A 77 -16.72 8.28 6.25
C HIS A 77 -16.29 7.43 5.05
N PHE A 78 -17.05 7.51 3.98
CA PHE A 78 -16.78 6.82 2.73
C PHE A 78 -17.54 7.51 1.59
N ASP A 79 -16.82 7.93 0.54
CA ASP A 79 -17.39 8.47 -0.71
C ASP A 79 -18.47 9.55 -0.53
N GLY A 80 -18.13 10.66 0.11
CA GLY A 80 -19.03 11.80 0.23
C GLY A 80 -19.45 12.14 1.65
N LYS A 81 -20.75 12.43 1.88
CA LYS A 81 -21.23 12.83 3.20
C LYS A 81 -21.21 11.66 4.19
N PRO A 82 -20.76 11.89 5.44
CA PRO A 82 -20.78 10.86 6.47
C PRO A 82 -22.18 10.33 6.72
N VAL A 83 -22.29 9.04 6.96
CA VAL A 83 -23.55 8.36 7.31
C VAL A 83 -23.54 8.02 8.79
N ASN A 84 -24.63 8.36 9.49
CA ASN A 84 -24.80 8.11 10.92
C ASN A 84 -25.28 6.70 11.20
N PHE A 85 -24.72 6.07 12.24
CA PHE A 85 -25.14 4.79 12.81
C PHE A 85 -25.21 4.90 14.33
N ASN A 86 -26.14 4.15 14.94
CA ASN A 86 -26.28 4.06 16.40
C ASN A 86 -25.58 2.82 16.99
N ASN A 87 -24.99 1.98 16.13
CA ASN A 87 -24.32 0.75 16.54
C ASN A 87 -22.97 0.63 15.83
N GLU A 88 -21.91 0.38 16.62
CA GLU A 88 -20.54 0.19 16.11
C GLU A 88 -20.45 -0.94 15.10
N LYS A 89 -21.04 -2.11 15.44
CA LYS A 89 -20.97 -3.31 14.58
C LYS A 89 -21.62 -3.08 13.22
N ASP A 90 -22.75 -2.37 13.20
CA ASP A 90 -23.48 -2.08 11.96
C ASP A 90 -22.72 -1.06 11.10
N ALA A 91 -22.10 -0.06 11.73
CA ALA A 91 -21.24 0.92 11.06
C ALA A 91 -20.04 0.23 10.39
N LEU A 92 -19.31 -0.59 11.14
CA LEU A 92 -18.13 -1.33 10.63
C LEU A 92 -18.52 -2.29 9.52
N LYS A 93 -19.57 -3.09 9.70
CA LYS A 93 -20.05 -4.06 8.70
C LYS A 93 -20.52 -3.37 7.42
N THR A 94 -21.20 -2.24 7.54
CA THR A 94 -21.68 -1.48 6.37
C THR A 94 -20.51 -0.89 5.60
N LEU A 95 -19.53 -0.29 6.30
CA LEU A 95 -18.32 0.25 5.67
C LEU A 95 -17.55 -0.85 4.95
N GLU A 96 -17.28 -1.96 5.62
CA GLU A 96 -16.56 -3.09 5.04
C GLU A 96 -17.23 -3.63 3.79
N LYS A 97 -18.55 -3.81 3.82
CA LYS A 97 -19.33 -4.27 2.65
C LYS A 97 -19.19 -3.29 1.48
N LYS A 98 -19.32 -1.98 1.72
CA LYS A 98 -19.18 -0.95 0.68
C LYS A 98 -17.78 -0.90 0.09
N LEU A 99 -16.72 -0.94 0.95
CA LEU A 99 -15.34 -0.95 0.52
C LEU A 99 -15.03 -2.19 -0.33
N THR A 100 -15.50 -3.37 0.11
CA THR A 100 -15.30 -4.63 -0.60
C THR A 100 -15.98 -4.60 -1.97
N GLN A 101 -17.21 -4.15 -2.04
CA GLN A 101 -17.93 -4.05 -3.33
C GLN A 101 -17.22 -3.10 -4.29
N LYS A 102 -16.78 -1.94 -3.80
CA LYS A 102 -16.11 -0.93 -4.63
C LYS A 102 -14.73 -1.40 -5.09
N SER A 103 -13.93 -2.00 -4.21
CA SER A 103 -12.60 -2.52 -4.56
C SER A 103 -12.67 -3.66 -5.58
N ILE A 104 -13.64 -4.58 -5.43
CA ILE A 104 -13.88 -5.65 -6.41
C ILE A 104 -14.34 -5.07 -7.76
N ALA A 105 -15.26 -4.11 -7.75
CA ALA A 105 -15.74 -3.48 -8.99
C ALA A 105 -14.58 -2.80 -9.75
N LYS A 106 -13.77 -2.01 -9.07
CA LYS A 106 -12.59 -1.37 -9.66
C LYS A 106 -11.54 -2.38 -10.15
N ALA A 107 -11.29 -3.46 -9.40
CA ALA A 107 -10.37 -4.49 -9.83
C ALA A 107 -10.85 -5.19 -11.11
N LYS A 108 -12.13 -5.50 -11.22
CA LYS A 108 -12.74 -6.10 -12.42
C LYS A 108 -12.72 -5.12 -13.61
N GLU A 109 -13.02 -3.86 -13.39
CA GLU A 109 -12.95 -2.80 -14.40
C GLU A 109 -11.53 -2.66 -14.95
N ALA A 110 -10.52 -2.77 -14.08
CA ALA A 110 -9.11 -2.79 -14.47
C ALA A 110 -8.68 -4.11 -15.14
N GLY A 111 -9.58 -5.07 -15.34
CA GLY A 111 -9.32 -6.33 -16.01
C GLY A 111 -8.79 -7.44 -15.11
N ALA A 112 -9.02 -7.38 -13.81
CA ALA A 112 -8.64 -8.46 -12.90
C ALA A 112 -9.63 -9.64 -12.98
N GLU A 113 -9.08 -10.85 -13.08
CA GLU A 113 -9.82 -12.12 -12.95
C GLU A 113 -9.46 -12.81 -11.63
N ASN A 114 -10.38 -13.64 -11.12
CA ASN A 114 -10.20 -14.39 -9.87
C ASN A 114 -9.80 -13.47 -8.69
N VAL A 115 -10.60 -12.42 -8.50
CA VAL A 115 -10.32 -11.39 -7.49
C VAL A 115 -10.39 -11.98 -6.08
N SER A 116 -9.29 -11.91 -5.35
CA SER A 116 -9.20 -12.17 -3.91
C SER A 116 -9.26 -10.85 -3.14
N VAL A 117 -9.84 -10.87 -1.95
CA VAL A 117 -9.98 -9.68 -1.11
C VAL A 117 -9.26 -9.92 0.21
N ASN A 118 -8.45 -8.95 0.61
CA ASN A 118 -7.83 -8.86 1.93
C ASN A 118 -8.38 -7.62 2.65
N ILE A 119 -8.69 -7.76 3.94
CA ILE A 119 -9.26 -6.69 4.76
C ILE A 119 -8.36 -6.50 5.97
N ASP A 120 -7.86 -5.28 6.13
CA ASP A 120 -7.10 -4.86 7.29
C ASP A 120 -7.91 -3.85 8.11
N ARG A 121 -7.93 -4.04 9.44
CA ARG A 121 -8.68 -3.20 10.38
C ARG A 121 -7.77 -2.70 11.49
N GLU A 122 -7.69 -1.41 11.61
CA GLU A 122 -7.02 -0.73 12.72
C GLU A 122 -8.09 -0.06 13.58
N VAL A 123 -8.23 -0.48 14.85
CA VAL A 123 -9.20 0.08 15.79
C VAL A 123 -8.46 0.84 16.88
N LYS A 124 -8.82 2.11 17.05
CA LYS A 124 -8.31 2.96 18.13
C LYS A 124 -9.35 3.09 19.22
N THR A 125 -8.94 2.80 20.43
CA THR A 125 -9.76 2.95 21.63
C THR A 125 -9.09 3.88 22.63
N ALA A 126 -9.87 4.64 23.38
CA ALA A 126 -9.40 5.43 24.52
C ALA A 126 -9.86 4.79 25.83
N LYS A 127 -9.05 4.87 26.87
CA LYS A 127 -9.43 4.46 28.23
C LYS A 127 -9.96 5.68 28.98
N ILE A 128 -11.22 5.65 29.38
CA ILE A 128 -11.86 6.67 30.20
C ILE A 128 -12.43 5.97 31.43
N GLU A 129 -12.01 6.37 32.63
CA GLU A 129 -12.50 5.83 33.92
C GLU A 129 -12.59 4.29 33.95
N ASN A 130 -11.51 3.59 33.60
CA ASN A 130 -11.46 2.12 33.52
C ASN A 130 -12.32 1.44 32.44
N ARG A 131 -12.93 2.21 31.53
CA ARG A 131 -13.67 1.68 30.37
C ARG A 131 -12.91 1.95 29.08
N SER A 132 -12.89 0.97 28.18
CA SER A 132 -12.37 1.16 26.83
C SER A 132 -13.49 1.70 25.94
N VAL A 133 -13.31 2.90 25.41
CA VAL A 133 -14.27 3.57 24.53
C VAL A 133 -13.73 3.57 23.11
N PHE A 134 -14.57 3.20 22.16
CA PHE A 134 -14.24 3.27 20.73
C PHE A 134 -14.07 4.73 20.29
N VAL A 135 -13.00 5.04 19.58
CA VAL A 135 -12.71 6.38 19.05
C VAL A 135 -12.81 6.39 17.54
N GLU A 136 -12.07 5.52 16.91
CA GLU A 136 -11.95 5.47 15.46
C GLU A 136 -11.61 4.05 15.01
N ALA A 137 -12.15 3.61 13.89
CA ALA A 137 -11.66 2.46 13.17
C ALA A 137 -11.36 2.81 11.72
N ARG A 138 -10.19 2.40 11.26
CA ARG A 138 -9.79 2.50 9.86
C ARG A 138 -9.87 1.11 9.23
N ILE A 139 -10.57 1.01 8.11
CA ILE A 139 -10.69 -0.23 7.34
C ILE A 139 -10.04 0.00 5.97
N LEU A 140 -9.06 -0.83 5.65
CA LEU A 140 -8.42 -0.91 4.34
C LEU A 140 -8.82 -2.22 3.68
N VAL A 141 -9.37 -2.14 2.48
CA VAL A 141 -9.72 -3.31 1.67
C VAL A 141 -8.85 -3.31 0.43
N GLU A 142 -8.16 -4.41 0.22
CA GLU A 142 -7.34 -4.67 -0.95
C GLU A 142 -7.95 -5.80 -1.77
N ALA A 143 -8.35 -5.50 -3.00
CA ALA A 143 -8.82 -6.48 -3.99
C ALA A 143 -7.73 -6.72 -5.01
N SER A 144 -7.27 -7.97 -5.14
CA SER A 144 -6.21 -8.34 -6.08
C SER A 144 -6.60 -9.52 -6.95
N GLY A 145 -6.26 -9.48 -8.23
CA GLY A 145 -6.54 -10.54 -9.19
C GLY A 145 -5.50 -10.62 -10.30
N ARG A 146 -5.52 -11.69 -11.07
CA ARG A 146 -4.66 -11.83 -12.24
C ARG A 146 -5.18 -10.97 -13.37
N PRO A 147 -4.32 -10.34 -14.17
CA PRO A 147 -4.76 -9.60 -15.35
C PRO A 147 -5.39 -10.57 -16.37
N ARG A 148 -6.45 -10.12 -17.02
CA ARG A 148 -7.09 -10.84 -18.12
C ARG A 148 -6.10 -11.00 -19.26
N ILE A 149 -5.75 -12.23 -19.59
CA ILE A 149 -4.93 -12.51 -20.76
C ILE A 149 -5.86 -12.45 -21.97
N SER A 150 -5.64 -11.47 -22.86
CA SER A 150 -6.33 -11.43 -24.15
C SER A 150 -5.97 -12.69 -24.93
N LYS A 151 -6.95 -13.54 -25.20
CA LYS A 151 -6.79 -14.60 -26.19
C LYS A 151 -6.91 -13.91 -27.55
N SER A 152 -5.77 -13.71 -28.21
CA SER A 152 -5.74 -13.36 -29.65
C SER A 152 -6.27 -14.51 -30.48
#